data_8258b4edc0f2b41784b40992b016d85d
#
_entry.id   8258b4edc0f2b41784b40992b016d85d
#
_cell.length_a   1.000
_cell.length_b   1.000
_cell.length_c   1.000
_cell.angle_alpha   90.00
_cell.angle_beta   90.00
_cell.angle_gamma   90.00
#
_symmetry.space_group_name_H-M   'P 1'
#
loop_
_entity.id
_entity.type
_entity.pdbx_description
1 polymer ?
#
loop_
_entity_poly.entity_id
_entity_poly.type
_entity_poly.pdbx_seq_one_letter_code
_entity_poly.pdbx_strand_id
1 'polypeptide(L)'
;MKEQAIDSALILRKSFEHGEALSEIEISELLKESKLVEKLTRDYEDSPFFNIFRLICLSEIPFIEQLPYTQKIIDFISNNLAADEGFSYNGQGDCIVPCYNAMLLEAYTRLQMAKSNEAQNALDWIKRYQVFERNQRTSWRYGEICKHGGCMKATPCYIGIGKTVRALITYAKYIKNADSHVEQLIEQGIVYMLKHNMYQRLSNQ
;
A
#
# COMPACT_ATOMS: atom_id res chain seq x y z
N MET A 1 7.93 -37.16 2.41
CA MET A 1 7.89 -35.71 2.18
C MET A 1 8.67 -35.05 3.31
N LYS A 2 9.72 -34.29 3.04
CA LYS A 2 10.40 -33.50 4.08
C LYS A 2 9.40 -32.39 4.49
N GLU A 3 9.06 -32.33 5.77
CA GLU A 3 8.34 -31.18 6.33
C GLU A 3 9.15 -29.92 5.98
N GLN A 4 8.54 -29.03 5.24
CA GLN A 4 9.16 -27.77 4.87
C GLN A 4 9.05 -26.88 6.11
N ALA A 5 10.16 -26.55 6.73
CA ALA A 5 10.18 -25.66 7.89
C ALA A 5 9.51 -24.31 7.52
N ILE A 6 8.62 -23.83 8.39
CA ILE A 6 7.97 -22.53 8.23
C ILE A 6 9.04 -21.44 8.34
N ASP A 7 9.02 -20.49 7.43
CA ASP A 7 9.93 -19.33 7.47
C ASP A 7 9.67 -18.47 8.72
N SER A 8 10.74 -18.01 9.36
CA SER A 8 10.65 -17.26 10.63
C SER A 8 9.90 -15.91 10.48
N ALA A 9 9.89 -15.29 9.29
CA ALA A 9 9.03 -14.11 9.04
C ALA A 9 7.54 -14.45 9.10
N LEU A 10 7.13 -15.66 8.73
CA LEU A 10 5.73 -16.10 8.87
C LEU A 10 5.38 -16.40 10.33
N ILE A 11 6.33 -16.90 11.10
CA ILE A 11 6.16 -17.08 12.56
C ILE A 11 5.97 -15.71 13.20
N LEU A 12 6.85 -14.76 12.90
CA LEU A 12 6.77 -13.37 13.37
C LEU A 12 5.42 -12.73 13.02
N ARG A 13 4.95 -12.90 11.78
CA ARG A 13 3.65 -12.40 11.34
C ARG A 13 2.50 -13.00 12.13
N LYS A 14 2.53 -14.31 12.36
CA LYS A 14 1.50 -15.01 13.14
C LYS A 14 1.45 -14.51 14.58
N SER A 15 2.60 -14.43 15.25
CA SER A 15 2.70 -13.90 16.61
C SER A 15 2.18 -12.47 16.72
N PHE A 16 2.56 -11.62 15.77
CA PHE A 16 2.05 -10.25 15.70
C PHE A 16 0.53 -10.18 15.53
N GLU A 17 -0.06 -10.98 14.64
CA GLU A 17 -1.50 -11.00 14.40
C GLU A 17 -2.30 -11.55 15.60
N HIS A 18 -1.70 -12.45 16.38
CA HIS A 18 -2.30 -12.97 17.62
C HIS A 18 -2.08 -12.07 18.84
N GLY A 19 -1.32 -10.98 18.69
CA GLY A 19 -1.01 -10.06 19.79
C GLY A 19 -0.05 -10.66 20.82
N GLU A 20 0.77 -11.63 20.42
CA GLU A 20 1.79 -12.22 21.28
C GLU A 20 2.89 -11.18 21.54
N ALA A 21 3.28 -11.04 22.79
CA ALA A 21 4.38 -10.15 23.17
C ALA A 21 5.73 -10.84 22.84
N LEU A 22 6.46 -10.27 21.89
CA LEU A 22 7.83 -10.68 21.55
C LEU A 22 8.82 -9.65 22.07
N SER A 23 9.95 -10.12 22.59
CA SER A 23 11.06 -9.25 22.94
C SER A 23 11.80 -8.74 21.67
N GLU A 24 12.53 -7.64 21.79
CA GLU A 24 13.36 -7.12 20.70
C GLU A 24 14.39 -8.13 20.20
N ILE A 25 14.92 -8.97 21.11
CA ILE A 25 15.88 -10.03 20.76
C ILE A 25 15.18 -11.09 19.89
N GLU A 26 14.02 -11.60 20.29
CA GLU A 26 13.27 -12.59 19.53
C GLU A 26 12.87 -12.05 18.14
N ILE A 27 12.43 -10.80 18.06
CA ILE A 27 12.12 -10.15 16.78
C ILE A 27 13.36 -10.10 15.89
N SER A 28 14.49 -9.66 16.44
CA SER A 28 15.76 -9.55 15.69
C SER A 28 16.25 -10.91 15.18
N GLU A 29 16.16 -11.96 16.00
CA GLU A 29 16.53 -13.32 15.62
C GLU A 29 15.62 -13.86 14.51
N LEU A 30 14.30 -13.73 14.66
CA LEU A 30 13.33 -14.17 13.64
C LEU A 30 13.52 -13.46 12.29
N LEU A 31 13.80 -12.15 12.30
CA LEU A 31 14.11 -11.40 11.07
C LEU A 31 15.42 -11.87 10.44
N LYS A 32 16.47 -12.12 11.24
CA LYS A 32 17.79 -12.54 10.79
C LYS A 32 17.78 -13.96 10.20
N GLU A 33 16.98 -14.87 10.76
CA GLU A 33 16.88 -16.27 10.32
C GLU A 33 15.98 -16.45 9.11
N SER A 34 15.19 -15.45 8.74
CA SER A 34 14.22 -15.53 7.65
C SER A 34 14.91 -15.56 6.28
N LYS A 35 14.69 -16.64 5.54
CA LYS A 35 15.09 -16.74 4.13
C LYS A 35 14.31 -15.78 3.24
N LEU A 36 13.07 -15.46 3.62
CA LEU A 36 12.25 -14.48 2.92
C LEU A 36 12.85 -13.07 3.07
N VAL A 37 13.24 -12.69 4.30
CA VAL A 37 13.92 -11.42 4.56
C VAL A 37 15.23 -11.36 3.81
N GLU A 38 16.08 -12.42 3.93
CA GLU A 38 17.35 -12.50 3.20
C GLU A 38 17.14 -12.28 1.69
N LYS A 39 16.15 -12.93 1.09
CA LYS A 39 15.83 -12.80 -0.34
C LYS A 39 15.37 -11.40 -0.69
N LEU A 40 14.53 -10.77 0.15
CA LEU A 40 14.00 -9.44 -0.08
C LEU A 40 15.04 -8.32 0.13
N THR A 41 16.11 -8.58 0.88
CA THR A 41 17.15 -7.59 1.20
C THR A 41 18.47 -7.80 0.46
N ARG A 42 18.56 -8.83 -0.39
CA ARG A 42 19.78 -9.18 -1.11
C ARG A 42 20.21 -8.13 -2.11
N ASP A 43 19.28 -7.67 -2.94
CA ASP A 43 19.55 -6.81 -4.08
C ASP A 43 18.92 -5.43 -3.86
N TYR A 44 19.55 -4.40 -4.42
CA TYR A 44 19.03 -3.04 -4.41
C TYR A 44 19.19 -2.42 -5.80
N GLU A 45 18.13 -1.77 -6.26
CA GLU A 45 18.13 -0.97 -7.48
C GLU A 45 17.64 0.45 -7.17
N ASP A 46 18.31 1.42 -7.75
CA ASP A 46 17.95 2.84 -7.61
C ASP A 46 16.89 3.23 -8.65
N SER A 47 15.71 2.59 -8.55
CA SER A 47 14.60 2.84 -9.45
C SER A 47 13.26 2.95 -8.71
N PRO A 48 12.33 3.81 -9.18
CA PRO A 48 11.01 3.96 -8.56
C PRO A 48 10.26 2.64 -8.40
N PHE A 49 10.12 1.87 -9.47
CA PHE A 49 9.35 0.62 -9.42
C PHE A 49 9.98 -0.43 -8.50
N PHE A 50 11.30 -0.57 -8.53
CA PHE A 50 11.97 -1.48 -7.62
C PHE A 50 11.66 -1.12 -6.16
N ASN A 51 11.84 0.15 -5.78
CA ASN A 51 11.65 0.59 -4.40
C ASN A 51 10.18 0.51 -3.96
N ILE A 52 9.22 0.86 -4.84
CA ILE A 52 7.78 0.73 -4.55
C ILE A 52 7.44 -0.73 -4.25
N PHE A 53 7.73 -1.66 -5.16
CA PHE A 53 7.35 -3.05 -4.97
C PHE A 53 8.14 -3.72 -3.85
N ARG A 54 9.38 -3.34 -3.65
CA ARG A 54 10.20 -3.84 -2.55
C ARG A 54 9.62 -3.40 -1.21
N LEU A 55 9.24 -2.13 -1.04
CA LEU A 55 8.62 -1.66 0.20
C LEU A 55 7.29 -2.37 0.48
N ILE A 56 6.45 -2.55 -0.55
CA ILE A 56 5.18 -3.26 -0.40
C ILE A 56 5.41 -4.68 0.11
N CYS A 57 6.38 -5.42 -0.45
CA CYS A 57 6.70 -6.76 0.01
C CYS A 57 7.26 -6.77 1.45
N LEU A 58 8.17 -5.86 1.75
CA LEU A 58 8.77 -5.74 3.09
C LEU A 58 7.70 -5.39 4.14
N SER A 59 6.80 -4.46 3.84
CA SER A 59 5.77 -4.01 4.79
C SER A 59 4.79 -5.11 5.23
N GLU A 60 4.75 -6.25 4.54
CA GLU A 60 3.99 -7.41 4.99
C GLU A 60 4.66 -8.15 6.16
N ILE A 61 5.92 -7.87 6.48
CA ILE A 61 6.67 -8.48 7.57
C ILE A 61 6.67 -7.49 8.75
N PRO A 62 6.08 -7.84 9.91
CA PRO A 62 6.10 -6.96 11.07
C PRO A 62 7.52 -6.63 11.54
N PHE A 63 7.72 -5.42 12.04
CA PHE A 63 8.99 -4.91 12.58
C PHE A 63 10.14 -4.82 11.57
N ILE A 64 9.86 -5.00 10.27
CA ILE A 64 10.88 -4.96 9.21
C ILE A 64 11.50 -3.56 9.06
N GLU A 65 10.82 -2.53 9.53
CA GLU A 65 11.30 -1.14 9.56
C GLU A 65 12.57 -0.97 10.40
N GLN A 66 12.88 -1.92 11.29
CA GLN A 66 14.12 -1.90 12.08
C GLN A 66 15.37 -2.17 11.23
N LEU A 67 15.21 -2.76 10.05
CA LEU A 67 16.35 -3.09 9.20
C LEU A 67 16.85 -1.86 8.42
N PRO A 68 18.18 -1.61 8.42
CA PRO A 68 18.78 -0.50 7.64
C PRO A 68 18.41 -0.55 6.15
N TYR A 69 18.25 -1.75 5.60
CA TYR A 69 17.81 -1.93 4.21
C TYR A 69 16.40 -1.34 3.98
N THR A 70 15.47 -1.59 4.90
CA THR A 70 14.10 -1.07 4.79
C THR A 70 14.09 0.44 4.94
N GLN A 71 14.89 0.99 5.86
CA GLN A 71 15.04 2.44 6.01
C GLN A 71 15.55 3.09 4.73
N LYS A 72 16.54 2.49 4.06
CA LYS A 72 17.05 2.97 2.77
C LYS A 72 15.94 3.03 1.70
N ILE A 73 15.05 2.04 1.66
CA ILE A 73 13.90 2.04 0.72
C ILE A 73 12.89 3.14 1.10
N ILE A 74 12.59 3.30 2.38
CA ILE A 74 11.72 4.37 2.89
C ILE A 74 12.28 5.73 2.50
N ASP A 75 13.56 5.97 2.77
CA ASP A 75 14.24 7.23 2.44
C ASP A 75 14.19 7.52 0.95
N PHE A 76 14.41 6.50 0.10
CA PHE A 76 14.25 6.65 -1.35
C PHE A 76 12.85 7.11 -1.72
N ILE A 77 11.82 6.47 -1.19
CA ILE A 77 10.42 6.79 -1.50
C ILE A 77 10.05 8.17 -0.99
N SER A 78 10.39 8.51 0.25
CA SER A 78 10.10 9.80 0.85
C SER A 78 10.80 10.96 0.09
N ASN A 79 12.04 10.76 -0.34
CA ASN A 79 12.81 11.81 -1.01
C ASN A 79 12.52 11.94 -2.51
N ASN A 80 12.10 10.87 -3.17
CA ASN A 80 11.98 10.84 -4.63
C ASN A 80 10.56 10.65 -5.15
N LEU A 81 9.66 10.05 -4.36
CA LEU A 81 8.32 9.69 -4.81
C LEU A 81 7.20 10.36 -4.03
N ALA A 82 7.46 10.85 -2.82
CA ALA A 82 6.50 11.65 -2.08
C ALA A 82 6.37 13.04 -2.71
N ALA A 83 5.14 13.47 -2.94
CA ALA A 83 4.77 14.78 -3.43
C ALA A 83 3.78 15.46 -2.46
N ASP A 84 3.53 16.74 -2.65
CA ASP A 84 2.67 17.53 -1.77
C ASP A 84 1.24 16.97 -1.64
N GLU A 85 0.78 16.21 -2.62
CA GLU A 85 -0.58 15.66 -2.64
C GLU A 85 -0.65 14.13 -2.52
N GLY A 86 0.49 13.42 -2.44
CA GLY A 86 0.52 11.96 -2.30
C GLY A 86 1.76 11.32 -2.91
N PHE A 87 1.70 10.01 -3.16
CA PHE A 87 2.83 9.27 -3.75
C PHE A 87 2.76 9.22 -5.27
N SER A 88 3.77 9.76 -5.92
CA SER A 88 4.01 9.62 -7.35
C SER A 88 4.62 8.25 -7.66
N TYR A 89 4.29 7.68 -8.83
CA TYR A 89 4.89 6.41 -9.25
C TYR A 89 6.26 6.56 -9.94
N ASN A 90 6.64 7.79 -10.31
CA ASN A 90 7.87 8.08 -11.07
C ASN A 90 8.63 9.33 -10.57
N GLY A 91 8.21 9.94 -9.48
CA GLY A 91 8.83 11.13 -8.90
C GLY A 91 8.32 12.46 -9.45
N GLN A 92 7.50 12.47 -10.48
CA GLN A 92 6.85 13.70 -10.95
C GLN A 92 5.58 13.95 -10.13
N GLY A 93 5.45 15.13 -9.51
CA GLY A 93 4.37 15.43 -8.56
C GLY A 93 2.94 15.34 -9.12
N ASP A 94 2.78 15.38 -10.45
CA ASP A 94 1.52 15.19 -11.15
C ASP A 94 1.21 13.71 -11.48
N CYS A 95 2.19 12.83 -11.35
CA CYS A 95 2.09 11.42 -11.67
C CYS A 95 1.61 10.56 -10.49
N ILE A 96 0.51 10.97 -9.85
CA ILE A 96 -0.14 10.19 -8.79
C ILE A 96 -1.25 9.34 -9.39
N VAL A 97 -1.15 8.01 -9.21
CA VAL A 97 -2.19 7.06 -9.64
C VAL A 97 -2.74 6.28 -8.46
N PRO A 98 -4.06 5.99 -8.43
CA PRO A 98 -4.73 5.40 -7.28
C PRO A 98 -4.04 4.16 -6.72
N CYS A 99 -3.63 3.24 -7.60
CA CYS A 99 -3.08 1.96 -7.15
C CYS A 99 -1.73 2.11 -6.43
N TYR A 100 -0.80 2.92 -6.95
CA TYR A 100 0.50 3.11 -6.30
C TYR A 100 0.38 3.97 -5.05
N ASN A 101 -0.42 5.05 -5.12
CA ASN A 101 -0.67 5.89 -3.95
C ASN A 101 -1.28 5.09 -2.79
N ALA A 102 -2.30 4.27 -3.08
CA ALA A 102 -2.92 3.40 -2.08
C ALA A 102 -1.97 2.33 -1.52
N MET A 103 -1.18 1.67 -2.40
CA MET A 103 -0.22 0.66 -1.95
C MET A 103 0.87 1.25 -1.04
N LEU A 104 1.34 2.46 -1.33
CA LEU A 104 2.34 3.12 -0.50
C LEU A 104 1.72 3.63 0.81
N LEU A 105 0.49 4.16 0.80
CA LEU A 105 -0.25 4.45 2.03
C LEU A 105 -0.37 3.20 2.92
N GLU A 106 -0.72 2.05 2.34
CA GLU A 106 -0.80 0.79 3.09
C GLU A 106 0.56 0.39 3.67
N ALA A 107 1.63 0.45 2.86
CA ALA A 107 2.96 0.10 3.30
C ALA A 107 3.43 1.00 4.45
N TYR A 108 3.29 2.32 4.33
CA TYR A 108 3.61 3.27 5.40
C TYR A 108 2.78 3.02 6.66
N THR A 109 1.50 2.68 6.50
CA THR A 109 0.64 2.33 7.65
C THR A 109 1.17 1.10 8.38
N ARG A 110 1.52 0.04 7.67
CA ARG A 110 2.07 -1.19 8.25
C ARG A 110 3.42 -0.98 8.93
N LEU A 111 4.22 -0.07 8.41
CA LEU A 111 5.52 0.33 8.96
C LEU A 111 5.41 1.37 10.09
N GLN A 112 4.24 1.51 10.71
CA GLN A 112 3.96 2.44 11.82
C GLN A 112 4.11 3.93 11.43
N MET A 113 4.12 4.25 10.14
CA MET A 113 4.29 5.61 9.61
C MET A 113 2.98 6.24 9.12
N ALA A 114 1.83 5.72 9.55
CA ALA A 114 0.51 6.20 9.12
C ALA A 114 0.27 7.70 9.39
N LYS A 115 0.99 8.29 10.35
CA LYS A 115 0.90 9.71 10.72
C LYS A 115 1.96 10.60 10.07
N SER A 116 2.83 10.05 9.24
CA SER A 116 3.78 10.86 8.48
C SER A 116 3.05 11.79 7.50
N ASN A 117 3.69 12.89 7.12
CA ASN A 117 3.11 13.82 6.16
C ASN A 117 2.80 13.15 4.82
N GLU A 118 3.70 12.28 4.36
CA GLU A 118 3.56 11.54 3.09
C GLU A 118 2.34 10.62 3.10
N ALA A 119 2.15 9.88 4.20
CA ALA A 119 0.98 9.00 4.35
C ALA A 119 -0.32 9.81 4.46
N GLN A 120 -0.32 10.94 5.17
CA GLN A 120 -1.48 11.81 5.28
C GLN A 120 -1.82 12.48 3.95
N ASN A 121 -0.83 12.95 3.20
CA ASN A 121 -1.03 13.49 1.85
C ASN A 121 -1.63 12.43 0.92
N ALA A 122 -1.15 11.19 0.99
CA ALA A 122 -1.69 10.08 0.22
C ALA A 122 -3.16 9.76 0.57
N LEU A 123 -3.50 9.79 1.86
CA LEU A 123 -4.87 9.60 2.34
C LEU A 123 -5.79 10.73 1.87
N ASP A 124 -5.33 11.97 1.98
CA ASP A 124 -6.08 13.15 1.55
C ASP A 124 -6.31 13.17 0.03
N TRP A 125 -5.33 12.69 -0.75
CA TRP A 125 -5.51 12.49 -2.18
C TRP A 125 -6.63 11.50 -2.48
N ILE A 126 -6.66 10.37 -1.76
CA ILE A 126 -7.74 9.37 -1.89
C ILE A 126 -9.09 10.00 -1.56
N LYS A 127 -9.18 10.71 -0.44
CA LYS A 127 -10.42 11.38 -0.01
C LYS A 127 -10.96 12.38 -1.02
N ARG A 128 -10.07 13.07 -1.74
CA ARG A 128 -10.45 14.13 -2.69
C ARG A 128 -10.74 13.63 -4.09
N TYR A 129 -9.99 12.63 -4.55
CA TYR A 129 -9.88 12.34 -5.98
C TYR A 129 -10.26 10.90 -6.37
N GLN A 130 -10.33 9.96 -5.40
CA GLN A 130 -10.76 8.61 -5.69
C GLN A 130 -12.25 8.60 -6.04
N VAL A 131 -12.59 7.98 -7.17
CA VAL A 131 -13.97 7.78 -7.60
C VAL A 131 -14.33 6.30 -7.56
N PHE A 132 -15.59 6.00 -7.23
CA PHE A 132 -16.11 4.64 -7.06
C PHE A 132 -17.33 4.36 -7.97
N GLU A 133 -17.73 5.30 -8.81
CA GLU A 133 -18.86 5.12 -9.70
C GLU A 133 -18.41 5.02 -11.16
N ARG A 134 -19.06 4.12 -11.90
CA ARG A 134 -18.84 4.02 -13.34
C ARG A 134 -19.27 5.32 -14.03
N ASN A 135 -18.47 5.74 -15.01
CA ASN A 135 -18.64 7.00 -15.74
C ASN A 135 -18.38 8.27 -14.92
N GLN A 136 -18.07 8.15 -13.65
CA GLN A 136 -17.56 9.27 -12.86
C GLN A 136 -16.10 9.53 -13.22
N ARG A 137 -15.76 10.79 -13.45
CA ARG A 137 -14.39 11.24 -13.66
C ARG A 137 -13.83 11.79 -12.35
N THR A 138 -12.58 11.50 -12.10
CA THR A 138 -11.87 12.17 -11.03
C THR A 138 -11.73 13.66 -11.33
N SER A 139 -11.76 14.48 -10.28
CA SER A 139 -11.40 15.91 -10.37
C SER A 139 -9.89 16.13 -10.34
N TRP A 140 -9.08 15.08 -10.28
CA TRP A 140 -7.62 15.16 -10.36
C TRP A 140 -7.20 15.81 -11.68
N ARG A 141 -6.46 16.92 -11.56
CA ARG A 141 -6.15 17.82 -12.68
C ARG A 141 -5.24 17.23 -13.77
N TYR A 142 -4.46 16.24 -13.41
CA TYR A 142 -3.48 15.62 -14.29
C TYR A 142 -3.97 14.31 -14.91
N GLY A 143 -5.09 14.35 -15.58
CA GLY A 143 -5.74 13.20 -16.21
C GLY A 143 -4.94 12.45 -17.30
N GLU A 144 -3.76 12.96 -17.69
CA GLU A 144 -2.88 12.33 -18.69
C GLU A 144 -2.18 11.05 -18.21
N ILE A 145 -2.16 10.79 -16.90
CA ILE A 145 -1.69 9.54 -16.29
C ILE A 145 -2.34 8.31 -16.93
N CYS A 146 -3.49 8.50 -17.51
CA CYS A 146 -4.22 7.48 -18.26
C CYS A 146 -3.49 6.93 -19.48
N LYS A 147 -2.40 7.52 -19.92
CA LYS A 147 -1.59 7.01 -21.04
C LYS A 147 -0.88 5.69 -20.71
N HIS A 148 -0.70 5.37 -19.44
CA HIS A 148 0.06 4.22 -18.97
C HIS A 148 -0.78 3.06 -18.42
N GLY A 149 -1.96 2.80 -18.95
CA GLY A 149 -2.67 1.59 -18.59
C GLY A 149 -4.13 1.74 -18.21
N GLY A 150 -4.80 2.77 -18.69
CA GLY A 150 -6.25 2.86 -18.58
C GLY A 150 -6.77 3.26 -17.21
N CYS A 151 -5.93 3.90 -16.39
CA CYS A 151 -6.40 4.47 -15.14
C CYS A 151 -7.28 5.67 -15.41
N MET A 152 -8.58 5.55 -15.16
CA MET A 152 -9.47 6.64 -14.78
C MET A 152 -9.89 7.69 -15.82
N LYS A 153 -9.98 7.40 -17.11
CA LYS A 153 -10.60 8.39 -18.02
C LYS A 153 -12.08 8.63 -17.73
N ALA A 154 -12.88 7.59 -17.70
CA ALA A 154 -14.32 7.66 -17.48
C ALA A 154 -14.84 6.50 -16.60
N THR A 155 -13.97 5.62 -16.17
CA THR A 155 -14.32 4.46 -15.36
C THR A 155 -13.21 4.25 -14.35
N PRO A 156 -13.53 4.11 -13.06
CA PRO A 156 -12.51 3.85 -12.06
C PRO A 156 -11.77 2.55 -12.38
N CYS A 157 -10.47 2.58 -12.21
CA CYS A 157 -9.65 1.38 -12.35
C CYS A 157 -10.01 0.39 -11.25
N TYR A 158 -10.49 -0.79 -11.62
CA TYR A 158 -10.90 -1.83 -10.65
C TYR A 158 -9.76 -2.23 -9.71
N ILE A 159 -8.53 -2.36 -10.25
CA ILE A 159 -7.34 -2.65 -9.45
C ILE A 159 -7.07 -1.49 -8.48
N GLY A 160 -7.20 -0.24 -8.93
CA GLY A 160 -7.05 0.94 -8.09
C GLY A 160 -8.05 0.95 -6.94
N ILE A 161 -9.32 0.64 -7.20
CA ILE A 161 -10.35 0.53 -6.16
C ILE A 161 -9.99 -0.56 -5.14
N GLY A 162 -9.65 -1.76 -5.59
CA GLY A 162 -9.29 -2.86 -4.70
C GLY A 162 -8.08 -2.53 -3.81
N LYS A 163 -7.05 -1.86 -4.38
CA LYS A 163 -5.90 -1.39 -3.60
C LYS A 163 -6.28 -0.29 -2.61
N THR A 164 -7.13 0.64 -3.02
CA THR A 164 -7.62 1.71 -2.14
C THR A 164 -8.43 1.16 -0.97
N VAL A 165 -9.38 0.24 -1.21
CA VAL A 165 -10.16 -0.39 -0.14
C VAL A 165 -9.24 -1.11 0.85
N ARG A 166 -8.28 -1.89 0.35
CA ARG A 166 -7.31 -2.59 1.19
C ARG A 166 -6.48 -1.62 2.04
N ALA A 167 -5.98 -0.55 1.45
CA ALA A 167 -5.19 0.47 2.14
C ALA A 167 -6.01 1.17 3.24
N LEU A 168 -7.24 1.57 2.93
CA LEU A 168 -8.13 2.24 3.89
C LEU A 168 -8.54 1.31 5.05
N ILE A 169 -8.81 0.02 4.79
CA ILE A 169 -9.08 -0.97 5.85
C ILE A 169 -7.84 -1.14 6.74
N THR A 170 -6.65 -1.24 6.15
CA THR A 170 -5.40 -1.32 6.91
C THR A 170 -5.22 -0.06 7.74
N TYR A 171 -5.39 1.13 7.16
CA TYR A 171 -5.30 2.40 7.87
C TYR A 171 -6.28 2.46 9.05
N ALA A 172 -7.55 2.15 8.84
CA ALA A 172 -8.57 2.16 9.91
C ALA A 172 -8.26 1.17 11.04
N LYS A 173 -7.66 0.01 10.71
CA LYS A 173 -7.22 -0.97 11.71
C LYS A 173 -6.09 -0.46 12.60
N TYR A 174 -5.12 0.27 12.00
CA TYR A 174 -3.95 0.78 12.74
C TYR A 174 -4.22 2.10 13.48
N ILE A 175 -5.09 2.94 12.93
CA ILE A 175 -5.47 4.22 13.54
C ILE A 175 -6.80 4.03 14.27
N LYS A 176 -6.73 3.84 15.59
CA LYS A 176 -7.93 3.83 16.44
C LYS A 176 -8.65 5.16 16.25
N ASN A 177 -9.94 5.11 15.86
CA ASN A 177 -10.78 6.26 15.51
C ASN A 177 -10.43 6.90 14.16
N ALA A 178 -10.31 6.10 13.09
CA ALA A 178 -10.34 6.62 11.74
C ALA A 178 -11.62 7.47 11.56
N ASP A 179 -11.53 8.57 10.79
CA ASP A 179 -12.69 9.43 10.60
C ASP A 179 -13.79 8.73 9.77
N SER A 180 -15.03 9.18 9.94
CA SER A 180 -16.20 8.61 9.26
C SER A 180 -16.12 8.66 7.73
N HIS A 181 -15.32 9.58 7.18
CA HIS A 181 -15.10 9.67 5.74
C HIS A 181 -14.28 8.47 5.22
N VAL A 182 -13.30 7.99 5.99
CA VAL A 182 -12.56 6.76 5.64
C VAL A 182 -13.50 5.55 5.58
N GLU A 183 -14.41 5.42 6.56
CA GLU A 183 -15.40 4.35 6.59
C GLU A 183 -16.36 4.39 5.39
N GLN A 184 -16.85 5.59 5.03
CA GLN A 184 -17.68 5.80 3.84
C GLN A 184 -16.97 5.40 2.55
N LEU A 185 -15.69 5.74 2.39
CA LEU A 185 -14.91 5.37 1.20
C LEU A 185 -14.67 3.87 1.12
N ILE A 186 -14.46 3.21 2.25
CA ILE A 186 -14.37 1.73 2.31
C ILE A 186 -15.68 1.10 1.83
N GLU A 187 -16.81 1.58 2.35
CA GLU A 187 -18.14 1.08 1.96
C GLU A 187 -18.42 1.28 0.47
N GLN A 188 -18.19 2.47 -0.07
CA GLN A 188 -18.34 2.78 -1.49
C GLN A 188 -17.49 1.84 -2.37
N GLY A 189 -16.24 1.64 -2.01
CA GLY A 189 -15.35 0.73 -2.73
C GLY A 189 -15.82 -0.73 -2.68
N ILE A 190 -16.26 -1.20 -1.52
CA ILE A 190 -16.82 -2.55 -1.36
C ILE A 190 -18.09 -2.73 -2.21
N VAL A 191 -19.02 -1.78 -2.16
CA VAL A 191 -20.23 -1.80 -2.98
C VAL A 191 -19.89 -1.86 -4.46
N TYR A 192 -18.92 -1.07 -4.92
CA TYR A 192 -18.47 -1.11 -6.31
C TYR A 192 -17.90 -2.49 -6.67
N MET A 193 -17.05 -3.07 -5.83
CA MET A 193 -16.46 -4.38 -6.08
C MET A 193 -17.52 -5.49 -6.12
N LEU A 194 -18.51 -5.44 -5.23
CA LEU A 194 -19.62 -6.41 -5.21
C LEU A 194 -20.50 -6.31 -6.46
N LYS A 195 -20.80 -5.11 -6.97
CA LYS A 195 -21.50 -4.91 -8.24
C LYS A 195 -20.79 -5.60 -9.42
N HIS A 196 -19.50 -5.75 -9.34
CA HIS A 196 -18.66 -6.43 -10.33
C HIS A 196 -18.41 -7.91 -9.98
N ASN A 197 -19.13 -8.49 -9.03
CA ASN A 197 -18.88 -9.84 -8.52
C ASN A 197 -17.40 -10.11 -8.23
N MET A 198 -16.69 -9.09 -7.76
CA MET A 198 -15.25 -9.09 -7.43
C MET A 198 -14.31 -9.27 -8.64
N TYR A 199 -14.76 -9.67 -9.82
CA TYR A 199 -13.89 -9.97 -10.96
C TYR A 199 -14.51 -9.70 -12.34
N GLN A 200 -15.81 -9.43 -12.41
CA GLN A 200 -16.49 -9.29 -13.71
C GLN A 200 -16.40 -7.87 -14.24
N ARG A 201 -16.04 -7.76 -15.51
CA ARG A 201 -16.24 -6.54 -16.27
C ARG A 201 -17.72 -6.42 -16.61
N LEU A 202 -18.39 -5.36 -16.16
CA LEU A 202 -19.70 -5.04 -16.70
C LEU A 202 -19.47 -4.51 -18.13
N SER A 203 -19.48 -5.42 -19.11
CA SER A 203 -19.53 -5.04 -20.51
C SER A 203 -20.90 -4.44 -20.79
N ASN A 204 -20.91 -3.26 -21.37
CA ASN A 204 -22.04 -2.56 -21.96
C ASN A 204 -23.42 -3.17 -21.71
N GLN A 205 -24.09 -2.71 -20.67
CA GLN A 205 -25.54 -2.65 -20.65
C GLN A 205 -25.98 -1.34 -21.25
#